data_324c3255f5c1add5e21ddd4d1c623c3d
#
_entry.id   324c3255f5c1add5e21ddd4d1c623c3d
#
_cell.length_a   1.000
_cell.length_b   1.000
_cell.length_c   1.000
_cell.angle_alpha   90.00
_cell.angle_beta   90.00
_cell.angle_gamma   90.00
#
_symmetry.space_group_name_H-M   'P 1'
#
loop_
_entity.id
_entity.type
_entity.pdbx_description
1 polymer ?
#
loop_
_entity_poly.entity_id
_entity_poly.type
_entity_poly.pdbx_seq_one_letter_code
_entity_poly.pdbx_strand_id
1 'polypeptide(L)'
;ASAFATVQYQDTGGWILSCGTWSILGSIEKGPVLTEQAFQGNYANEPAYDDSTMFVQNSVNLWIWEEFRRQLEDQGFNYTHEELNRLADKADAGIAVIDPTAPEFLLSKDILDSIRKYCEESGQQVPVNHGEAARIILESLVENYRQQFETHAEIKKATPSLLYLIGGGSRNPLLCQWTANALKTTVKAGPANATALGSSLIQLASLGEIGTGDFNDVVGASCAADIYTPD
;
A
#
# COMPACT_ATOMS: atom_id res chain seq x y z
N ALA A 1 -12.04 4.76 6.49
CA ALA A 1 -12.17 6.18 6.86
C ALA A 1 -11.13 6.60 7.90
N SER A 2 -11.07 5.93 9.07
CA SER A 2 -10.23 6.40 10.19
C SER A 2 -8.74 6.57 9.85
N ALA A 3 -8.14 5.65 9.12
CA ALA A 3 -6.74 5.76 8.72
C ALA A 3 -6.44 7.05 7.93
N PHE A 4 -7.38 7.51 7.12
CA PHE A 4 -7.25 8.73 6.32
C PHE A 4 -7.24 10.00 7.17
N ALA A 5 -7.80 9.97 8.38
CA ALA A 5 -7.75 11.09 9.33
C ALA A 5 -6.33 11.38 9.87
N THR A 6 -5.35 10.49 9.60
CA THR A 6 -3.96 10.67 10.04
C THR A 6 -3.08 11.39 9.03
N VAL A 7 -3.61 11.88 7.91
CA VAL A 7 -2.84 12.51 6.83
C VAL A 7 -3.31 13.93 6.51
N GLN A 8 -2.36 14.78 6.15
CA GLN A 8 -2.57 16.20 5.84
C GLN A 8 -2.95 16.41 4.37
N TYR A 9 -4.03 15.81 3.90
CA TYR A 9 -4.41 15.92 2.49
C TYR A 9 -4.88 17.34 2.08
N GLN A 10 -5.44 18.11 3.01
CA GLN A 10 -6.02 19.42 2.72
C GLN A 10 -4.97 20.43 2.24
N ASP A 11 -3.75 20.35 2.79
CA ASP A 11 -2.68 21.31 2.48
C ASP A 11 -1.80 20.86 1.31
N THR A 12 -1.78 19.58 0.98
CA THR A 12 -0.81 18.99 0.03
C THR A 12 -1.41 18.51 -1.27
N GLY A 13 -2.75 18.29 -1.32
CA GLY A 13 -3.39 17.60 -2.45
C GLY A 13 -2.85 16.17 -2.67
N GLY A 14 -2.18 15.61 -1.66
CA GLY A 14 -1.56 14.28 -1.71
C GLY A 14 -2.61 13.17 -1.78
N TRP A 15 -2.24 12.06 -2.41
CA TRP A 15 -3.04 10.84 -2.38
C TRP A 15 -2.58 9.93 -1.26
N ILE A 16 -3.41 8.94 -0.94
CA ILE A 16 -3.21 8.07 0.21
C ILE A 16 -3.22 6.62 -0.26
N LEU A 17 -2.15 5.90 0.07
CA LEU A 17 -2.07 4.45 -0.03
C LEU A 17 -2.07 3.87 1.40
N SER A 18 -3.23 3.41 1.85
CA SER A 18 -3.32 2.65 3.10
C SER A 18 -2.91 1.22 2.83
N CYS A 19 -1.71 0.86 3.27
CA CYS A 19 -1.05 -0.40 2.96
C CYS A 19 -1.07 -1.35 4.15
N GLY A 20 -1.99 -2.29 4.14
CA GLY A 20 -2.17 -3.36 5.13
C GLY A 20 -2.35 -4.71 4.46
N THR A 21 -3.04 -5.64 5.10
CA THR A 21 -3.49 -6.92 4.49
C THR A 21 -4.23 -6.65 3.19
N TRP A 22 -5.12 -5.66 3.20
CA TRP A 22 -5.70 -4.99 2.04
C TRP A 22 -5.02 -3.64 1.86
N SER A 23 -4.95 -3.19 0.62
CA SER A 23 -4.53 -1.83 0.31
C SER A 23 -5.67 -1.03 -0.26
N ILE A 24 -5.69 0.25 0.09
CA ILE A 24 -6.67 1.21 -0.38
C ILE A 24 -5.89 2.41 -0.93
N LEU A 25 -5.94 2.59 -2.24
CA LEU A 25 -5.42 3.79 -2.90
C LEU A 25 -6.55 4.77 -3.17
N GLY A 26 -6.34 6.04 -2.88
CA GLY A 26 -7.32 7.04 -3.23
C GLY A 26 -6.96 8.46 -2.83
N SER A 27 -7.95 9.32 -2.98
CA SER A 27 -7.89 10.76 -2.67
C SER A 27 -9.12 11.18 -1.87
N ILE A 28 -9.00 12.36 -1.25
CA ILE A 28 -10.13 13.00 -0.57
C ILE A 28 -10.72 14.06 -1.50
N GLU A 29 -12.03 14.04 -1.65
CA GLU A 29 -12.80 14.85 -2.56
C GLU A 29 -13.87 15.65 -1.83
N LYS A 30 -14.29 16.77 -2.41
CA LYS A 30 -15.41 17.58 -1.87
C LYS A 30 -16.78 16.91 -2.05
N GLY A 31 -16.85 15.88 -2.87
CA GLY A 31 -18.07 15.15 -3.17
C GLY A 31 -17.79 13.92 -4.04
N PRO A 32 -18.78 13.08 -4.31
CA PRO A 32 -18.58 11.82 -5.01
C PRO A 32 -18.13 12.01 -6.46
N VAL A 33 -17.21 11.14 -6.89
CA VAL A 33 -16.74 11.05 -8.29
C VAL A 33 -17.58 9.99 -9.00
N LEU A 34 -18.48 10.44 -9.88
CA LEU A 34 -19.47 9.60 -10.57
C LEU A 34 -19.21 9.58 -12.09
N THR A 35 -18.08 8.97 -12.47
CA THR A 35 -17.72 8.82 -13.90
C THR A 35 -17.83 7.37 -14.31
N GLU A 36 -18.02 7.13 -15.62
CA GLU A 36 -18.01 5.77 -16.17
C GLU A 36 -16.70 5.05 -15.89
N GLN A 37 -15.57 5.76 -15.99
CA GLN A 37 -14.24 5.22 -15.69
C GLN A 37 -14.12 4.81 -14.22
N ALA A 38 -14.68 5.59 -13.29
CA ALA A 38 -14.69 5.23 -11.88
C ALA A 38 -15.52 3.97 -11.62
N PHE A 39 -16.65 3.83 -12.28
CA PHE A 39 -17.49 2.64 -12.18
C PHE A 39 -16.79 1.41 -12.75
N GLN A 40 -16.23 1.49 -13.95
CA GLN A 40 -15.49 0.38 -14.58
C GLN A 40 -14.23 0.00 -13.81
N GLY A 41 -13.56 0.98 -13.16
CA GLY A 41 -12.39 0.79 -12.30
C GLY A 41 -12.73 0.27 -10.90
N ASN A 42 -14.02 -0.03 -10.61
CA ASN A 42 -14.48 -0.50 -9.30
C ASN A 42 -14.08 0.41 -8.13
N TYR A 43 -14.19 1.74 -8.36
CA TYR A 43 -13.96 2.73 -7.31
C TYR A 43 -15.17 2.88 -6.40
N ALA A 44 -14.90 3.12 -5.12
CA ALA A 44 -15.90 3.47 -4.12
C ALA A 44 -15.84 4.96 -3.76
N ASN A 45 -16.99 5.53 -3.44
CA ASN A 45 -17.12 6.83 -2.80
C ASN A 45 -17.58 6.57 -1.36
N GLU A 46 -16.70 6.78 -0.40
CA GLU A 46 -16.97 6.52 1.01
C GLU A 46 -16.98 7.85 1.79
N PRO A 47 -17.83 8.01 2.81
CA PRO A 47 -17.81 9.21 3.64
C PRO A 47 -16.51 9.26 4.44
N ALA A 48 -15.85 10.42 4.45
CA ALA A 48 -14.75 10.72 5.36
C ALA A 48 -15.27 11.24 6.71
N TYR A 49 -14.37 11.61 7.60
CA TYR A 49 -14.73 12.06 8.95
C TYR A 49 -15.19 13.54 9.01
N ASP A 50 -14.96 14.32 7.95
CA ASP A 50 -15.16 15.77 7.86
C ASP A 50 -16.16 16.18 6.75
N ASP A 51 -17.15 15.35 6.49
CA ASP A 51 -18.15 15.53 5.44
C ASP A 51 -17.57 15.50 4.00
N SER A 52 -16.28 15.24 3.83
CA SER A 52 -15.68 14.99 2.53
C SER A 52 -15.91 13.55 2.06
N THR A 53 -15.52 13.26 0.85
CA THR A 53 -15.65 11.93 0.24
C THR A 53 -14.28 11.32 0.00
N MET A 54 -14.06 10.10 0.46
CA MET A 54 -12.94 9.29 0.06
C MET A 54 -13.27 8.60 -1.26
N PHE A 55 -12.58 8.97 -2.32
CA PHE A 55 -12.64 8.30 -3.61
C PHE A 55 -11.52 7.28 -3.69
N VAL A 56 -11.85 6.00 -3.58
CA VAL A 56 -10.89 4.93 -3.28
C VAL A 56 -11.07 3.70 -4.14
N GLN A 57 -9.97 2.97 -4.35
CA GLN A 57 -9.94 1.64 -4.94
C GLN A 57 -9.26 0.67 -3.98
N ASN A 58 -9.86 -0.48 -3.75
CA ASN A 58 -9.33 -1.55 -2.90
C ASN A 58 -8.54 -2.56 -3.73
N SER A 59 -7.48 -3.11 -3.15
CA SER A 59 -6.80 -4.29 -3.69
C SER A 59 -6.29 -5.22 -2.59
N VAL A 60 -6.11 -6.48 -2.92
CA VAL A 60 -5.38 -7.43 -2.06
C VAL A 60 -3.91 -7.08 -2.11
N ASN A 61 -3.21 -7.09 -0.97
CA ASN A 61 -1.85 -6.60 -0.96
C ASN A 61 -0.89 -7.38 -0.05
N LEU A 62 -0.47 -6.79 1.08
CA LEU A 62 0.56 -7.39 1.94
C LEU A 62 0.20 -8.77 2.51
N TRP A 63 -1.04 -9.22 2.29
CA TRP A 63 -1.44 -10.57 2.64
C TRP A 63 -0.50 -11.63 2.04
N ILE A 64 -0.15 -11.51 0.74
CA ILE A 64 0.74 -12.49 0.07
C ILE A 64 2.15 -12.50 0.68
N TRP A 65 2.65 -11.31 1.08
CA TRP A 65 3.94 -11.18 1.77
C TRP A 65 3.95 -11.85 3.14
N GLU A 66 2.91 -11.59 3.94
CA GLU A 66 2.78 -12.19 5.28
C GLU A 66 2.56 -13.70 5.20
N GLU A 67 1.75 -14.15 4.26
CA GLU A 67 1.48 -15.57 4.06
C GLU A 67 2.73 -16.30 3.57
N PHE A 68 3.48 -15.72 2.64
CA PHE A 68 4.77 -16.26 2.20
C PHE A 68 5.74 -16.41 3.39
N ARG A 69 5.91 -15.37 4.20
CA ARG A 69 6.77 -15.43 5.37
C ARG A 69 6.30 -16.50 6.38
N ARG A 70 4.99 -16.55 6.66
CA ARG A 70 4.40 -17.53 7.57
C ARG A 70 4.64 -18.99 7.09
N GLN A 71 4.44 -19.24 5.81
CA GLN A 71 4.67 -20.58 5.23
C GLN A 71 6.14 -20.98 5.25
N LEU A 72 7.07 -20.02 5.07
CA LEU A 72 8.49 -20.28 5.26
C LEU A 72 8.81 -20.63 6.72
N GLU A 73 8.18 -19.95 7.69
CA GLU A 73 8.31 -20.28 9.11
C GLU A 73 7.82 -21.70 9.42
N ASP A 74 6.68 -22.12 8.87
CA ASP A 74 6.15 -23.50 8.98
C ASP A 74 7.10 -24.53 8.39
N GLN A 75 7.91 -24.16 7.40
CA GLN A 75 8.94 -25.01 6.77
C GLN A 75 10.29 -24.96 7.52
N GLY A 76 10.40 -24.21 8.61
CA GLY A 76 11.60 -24.09 9.44
C GLY A 76 12.53 -22.91 9.09
N PHE A 77 12.12 -22.03 8.16
CA PHE A 77 12.86 -20.83 7.77
C PHE A 77 12.34 -19.60 8.51
N ASN A 78 12.89 -19.31 9.69
CA ASN A 78 12.43 -18.23 10.57
C ASN A 78 13.03 -16.87 10.17
N TYR A 79 12.59 -16.31 9.03
CA TYR A 79 13.00 -14.98 8.60
C TYR A 79 12.21 -13.88 9.31
N THR A 80 12.93 -12.88 9.83
CA THR A 80 12.34 -11.58 10.16
C THR A 80 11.96 -10.83 8.88
N HIS A 81 11.09 -9.82 8.98
CA HIS A 81 10.80 -8.94 7.84
C HIS A 81 12.07 -8.27 7.28
N GLU A 82 12.98 -7.85 8.14
CA GLU A 82 14.24 -7.23 7.74
C GLU A 82 15.15 -8.20 6.98
N GLU A 83 15.26 -9.45 7.43
CA GLU A 83 16.05 -10.47 6.75
C GLU A 83 15.47 -10.82 5.39
N LEU A 84 14.15 -10.96 5.29
CA LEU A 84 13.48 -11.26 4.04
C LEU A 84 13.59 -10.07 3.06
N ASN A 85 13.45 -8.83 3.53
CA ASN A 85 13.71 -7.64 2.74
C ASN A 85 15.15 -7.60 2.20
N ARG A 86 16.13 -7.91 3.04
CA ARG A 86 17.55 -7.95 2.63
C ARG A 86 17.82 -9.04 1.59
N LEU A 87 17.12 -10.18 1.66
CA LEU A 87 17.22 -11.22 0.63
C LEU A 87 16.59 -10.75 -0.68
N ALA A 88 15.44 -10.09 -0.62
CA ALA A 88 14.79 -9.52 -1.79
C ALA A 88 15.64 -8.42 -2.45
N ASP A 89 16.28 -7.55 -1.66
CA ASP A 89 17.13 -6.47 -2.17
C ASP A 89 18.38 -6.99 -2.91
N LYS A 90 18.93 -8.12 -2.47
CA LYS A 90 20.10 -8.77 -3.08
C LYS A 90 19.78 -9.59 -4.33
N ALA A 91 18.54 -9.96 -4.55
CA ALA A 91 18.14 -10.71 -5.73
C ALA A 91 18.12 -9.79 -6.97
N ASP A 92 18.24 -10.38 -8.15
CA ASP A 92 18.19 -9.65 -9.41
C ASP A 92 16.82 -9.01 -9.63
N ALA A 93 16.81 -7.78 -10.15
CA ALA A 93 15.59 -7.03 -10.42
C ALA A 93 14.88 -7.55 -11.70
N GLY A 94 13.56 -7.46 -11.72
CA GLY A 94 12.76 -7.73 -12.92
C GLY A 94 12.73 -9.19 -13.35
N ILE A 95 12.97 -10.14 -12.44
CA ILE A 95 12.95 -11.58 -12.73
C ILE A 95 11.58 -11.99 -13.26
N ALA A 96 10.51 -11.61 -12.56
CA ALA A 96 9.13 -11.87 -12.93
C ALA A 96 8.18 -10.90 -12.24
N VAL A 97 6.98 -10.78 -12.79
CA VAL A 97 5.85 -10.06 -12.17
C VAL A 97 4.65 -10.99 -12.14
N ILE A 98 4.05 -11.12 -10.97
CA ILE A 98 2.82 -11.91 -10.75
C ILE A 98 1.63 -10.96 -10.52
N ASP A 99 0.42 -11.45 -10.75
CA ASP A 99 -0.77 -10.76 -10.25
C ASP A 99 -1.06 -11.21 -8.81
N PRO A 100 -0.78 -10.38 -7.79
CA PRO A 100 -0.97 -10.77 -6.39
C PRO A 100 -2.44 -10.97 -6.02
N THR A 101 -3.37 -10.60 -6.90
CA THR A 101 -4.81 -10.77 -6.70
C THR A 101 -5.35 -12.05 -7.33
N ALA A 102 -4.52 -12.78 -8.05
CA ALA A 102 -4.93 -13.99 -8.74
C ALA A 102 -5.41 -15.08 -7.77
N PRO A 103 -6.50 -15.79 -8.10
CA PRO A 103 -7.13 -16.76 -7.19
C PRO A 103 -6.19 -17.87 -6.71
N GLU A 104 -5.21 -18.26 -7.51
CA GLU A 104 -4.23 -19.30 -7.19
C GLU A 104 -3.37 -18.96 -5.97
N PHE A 105 -3.16 -17.66 -5.69
CA PHE A 105 -2.42 -17.25 -4.49
C PHE A 105 -3.31 -17.28 -3.25
N LEU A 106 -4.57 -16.83 -3.36
CA LEU A 106 -5.48 -16.68 -2.22
C LEU A 106 -5.76 -17.99 -1.46
N LEU A 107 -5.71 -19.12 -2.13
CA LEU A 107 -5.96 -20.44 -1.55
C LEU A 107 -4.69 -21.30 -1.49
N SER A 108 -3.52 -20.73 -1.79
CA SER A 108 -2.27 -21.46 -1.84
C SER A 108 -1.82 -21.94 -0.47
N LYS A 109 -1.44 -23.22 -0.41
CA LYS A 109 -0.78 -23.83 0.75
C LYS A 109 0.74 -23.69 0.70
N ASP A 110 1.28 -23.30 -0.45
CA ASP A 110 2.69 -23.03 -0.69
C ASP A 110 2.80 -21.90 -1.73
N ILE A 111 3.00 -20.69 -1.24
CA ILE A 111 3.11 -19.47 -2.06
C ILE A 111 4.34 -19.57 -2.99
N LEU A 112 5.46 -20.13 -2.51
CA LEU A 112 6.66 -20.30 -3.32
C LEU A 112 6.41 -21.18 -4.54
N ASP A 113 5.74 -22.31 -4.33
CA ASP A 113 5.38 -23.23 -5.41
C ASP A 113 4.38 -22.59 -6.38
N SER A 114 3.40 -21.88 -5.86
CA SER A 114 2.44 -21.12 -6.69
C SER A 114 3.12 -20.03 -7.53
N ILE A 115 4.10 -19.29 -6.99
CA ILE A 115 4.88 -18.32 -7.75
C ILE A 115 5.66 -19.03 -8.86
N ARG A 116 6.32 -20.13 -8.55
CA ARG A 116 7.08 -20.91 -9.54
C ARG A 116 6.20 -21.37 -10.69
N LYS A 117 5.08 -21.98 -10.36
CA LYS A 117 4.10 -22.44 -11.35
C LYS A 117 3.56 -21.27 -12.21
N TYR A 118 3.21 -20.15 -11.60
CA TYR A 118 2.78 -18.96 -12.32
C TYR A 118 3.84 -18.48 -13.31
N CYS A 119 5.12 -18.44 -12.89
CA CYS A 119 6.22 -18.05 -13.74
C CYS A 119 6.44 -19.03 -14.90
N GLU A 120 6.37 -20.36 -14.64
CA GLU A 120 6.45 -21.38 -15.68
C GLU A 120 5.34 -21.24 -16.72
N GLU A 121 4.08 -21.11 -16.27
CA GLU A 121 2.90 -21.00 -17.16
C GLU A 121 2.90 -19.68 -17.95
N SER A 122 3.43 -18.60 -17.40
CA SER A 122 3.57 -17.29 -18.09
C SER A 122 4.86 -17.14 -18.89
N GLY A 123 5.75 -18.13 -18.89
CA GLY A 123 7.04 -18.09 -19.59
C GLY A 123 8.03 -17.09 -18.99
N GLN A 124 7.88 -16.75 -17.71
CA GLN A 124 8.79 -15.88 -16.99
C GLN A 124 9.89 -16.69 -16.29
N GLN A 125 10.92 -16.03 -15.80
CA GLN A 125 11.98 -16.69 -15.06
C GLN A 125 11.46 -17.21 -13.71
N VAL A 126 11.72 -18.48 -13.42
CA VAL A 126 11.28 -19.15 -12.20
C VAL A 126 12.24 -18.85 -11.06
N PRO A 127 11.76 -18.39 -9.88
CA PRO A 127 12.63 -18.12 -8.74
C PRO A 127 13.27 -19.39 -8.20
N VAL A 128 14.59 -19.36 -7.98
CA VAL A 128 15.37 -20.50 -7.50
C VAL A 128 15.60 -20.49 -5.99
N ASN A 129 15.34 -19.36 -5.33
CA ASN A 129 15.52 -19.19 -3.89
C ASN A 129 14.46 -18.25 -3.27
N HIS A 130 14.42 -18.16 -1.93
CA HIS A 130 13.45 -17.34 -1.20
C HIS A 130 13.63 -15.84 -1.43
N GLY A 131 14.85 -15.37 -1.69
CA GLY A 131 15.13 -13.96 -1.96
C GLY A 131 14.53 -13.51 -3.29
N GLU A 132 14.66 -14.32 -4.34
CA GLU A 132 14.03 -14.05 -5.64
C GLU A 132 12.51 -14.07 -5.55
N ALA A 133 11.92 -15.05 -4.83
CA ALA A 133 10.48 -15.08 -4.62
C ALA A 133 9.98 -13.88 -3.82
N ALA A 134 10.71 -13.49 -2.77
CA ALA A 134 10.41 -12.30 -1.97
C ALA A 134 10.47 -11.02 -2.82
N ARG A 135 11.47 -10.91 -3.70
CA ARG A 135 11.59 -9.78 -4.64
C ARG A 135 10.42 -9.75 -5.61
N ILE A 136 10.09 -10.87 -6.24
CA ILE A 136 8.95 -10.97 -7.16
C ILE A 136 7.66 -10.49 -6.46
N ILE A 137 7.41 -10.89 -5.22
CA ILE A 137 6.25 -10.43 -4.46
C ILE A 137 6.28 -8.90 -4.31
N LEU A 138 7.37 -8.32 -3.81
CA LEU A 138 7.45 -6.88 -3.57
C LEU A 138 7.37 -6.07 -4.88
N GLU A 139 8.07 -6.47 -5.94
CA GLU A 139 7.99 -5.81 -7.25
C GLU A 139 6.58 -5.89 -7.84
N SER A 140 5.89 -7.01 -7.66
CA SER A 140 4.51 -7.20 -8.13
C SER A 140 3.52 -6.32 -7.35
N LEU A 141 3.73 -6.14 -6.05
CA LEU A 141 2.94 -5.21 -5.25
C LEU A 141 3.14 -3.76 -5.72
N VAL A 142 4.38 -3.38 -5.96
CA VAL A 142 4.73 -2.03 -6.47
C VAL A 142 4.12 -1.81 -7.86
N GLU A 143 4.17 -2.79 -8.74
CA GLU A 143 3.56 -2.71 -10.07
C GLU A 143 2.04 -2.57 -9.97
N ASN A 144 1.39 -3.29 -9.06
CA ASN A 144 -0.04 -3.14 -8.79
C ASN A 144 -0.38 -1.72 -8.30
N TYR A 145 0.44 -1.15 -7.40
CA TYR A 145 0.29 0.26 -6.98
C TYR A 145 0.45 1.23 -8.13
N ARG A 146 1.42 0.99 -9.02
CA ARG A 146 1.66 1.84 -10.17
C ARG A 146 0.44 1.86 -11.10
N GLN A 147 -0.12 0.70 -11.41
CA GLN A 147 -1.32 0.59 -12.26
C GLN A 147 -2.53 1.30 -11.65
N GLN A 148 -2.76 1.11 -10.35
CA GLN A 148 -3.84 1.79 -9.63
C GLN A 148 -3.64 3.31 -9.60
N PHE A 149 -2.41 3.75 -9.35
CA PHE A 149 -2.06 5.17 -9.32
C PHE A 149 -2.28 5.83 -10.70
N GLU A 150 -1.85 5.20 -11.77
CA GLU A 150 -2.06 5.69 -13.13
C GLU A 150 -3.55 5.75 -13.49
N THR A 151 -4.31 4.70 -13.18
CA THR A 151 -5.77 4.70 -13.39
C THR A 151 -6.44 5.82 -12.58
N HIS A 152 -6.03 6.02 -11.33
CA HIS A 152 -6.55 7.11 -10.50
C HIS A 152 -6.21 8.49 -11.10
N ALA A 153 -4.98 8.65 -11.61
CA ALA A 153 -4.52 9.87 -12.27
C ALA A 153 -5.33 10.19 -13.53
N GLU A 154 -5.65 9.19 -14.33
CA GLU A 154 -6.49 9.35 -15.54
C GLU A 154 -7.91 9.81 -15.18
N ILE A 155 -8.53 9.20 -14.17
CA ILE A 155 -9.87 9.58 -13.70
C ILE A 155 -9.87 10.99 -13.13
N LYS A 156 -8.87 11.33 -12.33
CA LYS A 156 -8.72 12.64 -11.68
C LYS A 156 -8.19 13.71 -12.60
N LYS A 157 -7.58 13.35 -13.73
CA LYS A 157 -6.84 14.26 -14.64
C LYS A 157 -5.80 15.08 -13.89
N ALA A 158 -5.17 14.48 -12.91
CA ALA A 158 -4.18 15.08 -12.03
C ALA A 158 -3.25 14.01 -11.48
N THR A 159 -2.02 14.41 -11.16
CA THR A 159 -1.03 13.56 -10.47
C THR A 159 -0.55 14.31 -9.24
N PRO A 160 -0.56 13.71 -8.06
CA PRO A 160 -0.09 14.37 -6.85
C PRO A 160 1.43 14.43 -6.81
N SER A 161 1.99 15.44 -6.14
CA SER A 161 3.42 15.51 -5.84
C SER A 161 3.83 14.68 -4.62
N LEU A 162 2.86 14.18 -3.87
CA LEU A 162 3.06 13.43 -2.62
C LEU A 162 2.08 12.29 -2.50
N LEU A 163 2.58 11.11 -2.16
CA LEU A 163 1.80 9.95 -1.75
C LEU A 163 2.04 9.68 -0.27
N TYR A 164 0.98 9.63 0.52
CA TYR A 164 1.03 9.13 1.89
C TYR A 164 0.89 7.61 1.88
N LEU A 165 1.94 6.89 2.25
CA LEU A 165 1.92 5.44 2.43
C LEU A 165 1.77 5.15 3.93
N ILE A 166 0.57 4.80 4.36
CA ILE A 166 0.22 4.57 5.76
C ILE A 166 -0.10 3.09 6.03
N GLY A 167 -0.18 2.71 7.30
CA GLY A 167 -0.44 1.32 7.69
C GLY A 167 0.83 0.47 7.79
N GLY A 168 0.68 -0.84 7.92
CA GLY A 168 1.80 -1.77 8.17
C GLY A 168 2.91 -1.72 7.12
N GLY A 169 2.55 -1.52 5.85
CA GLY A 169 3.49 -1.40 4.74
C GLY A 169 4.46 -0.23 4.84
N SER A 170 4.13 0.82 5.59
CA SER A 170 5.04 1.94 5.83
C SER A 170 6.30 1.56 6.63
N ARG A 171 6.29 0.38 7.25
CA ARG A 171 7.47 -0.17 7.96
C ARG A 171 8.45 -0.89 7.04
N ASN A 172 8.10 -1.08 5.78
CA ASN A 172 8.98 -1.73 4.82
C ASN A 172 9.68 -0.68 3.95
N PRO A 173 10.97 -0.33 4.26
CA PRO A 173 11.67 0.73 3.55
C PRO A 173 11.89 0.39 2.07
N LEU A 174 12.05 -0.88 1.74
CA LEU A 174 12.24 -1.34 0.37
C LEU A 174 10.97 -1.11 -0.46
N LEU A 175 9.82 -1.52 0.08
CA LEU A 175 8.52 -1.27 -0.55
C LEU A 175 8.26 0.23 -0.73
N CYS A 176 8.58 1.06 0.29
CA CYS A 176 8.38 2.50 0.22
C CYS A 176 9.26 3.16 -0.86
N GLN A 177 10.56 2.80 -0.92
CA GLN A 177 11.48 3.35 -1.91
C GLN A 177 11.10 2.90 -3.32
N TRP A 178 10.82 1.60 -3.51
CA TRP A 178 10.43 1.10 -4.83
C TRP A 178 9.08 1.68 -5.30
N THR A 179 8.17 1.94 -4.36
CA THR A 179 6.92 2.66 -4.67
C THR A 179 7.22 4.09 -5.14
N ALA A 180 8.09 4.82 -4.43
CA ALA A 180 8.49 6.17 -4.84
C ALA A 180 9.08 6.18 -6.25
N ASN A 181 9.99 5.24 -6.53
CA ASN A 181 10.66 5.10 -7.83
C ASN A 181 9.66 4.79 -8.96
N ALA A 182 8.77 3.82 -8.75
CA ALA A 182 7.80 3.38 -9.75
C ALA A 182 6.76 4.46 -10.07
N LEU A 183 6.30 5.20 -9.05
CA LEU A 183 5.31 6.26 -9.21
C LEU A 183 5.93 7.61 -9.61
N LYS A 184 7.25 7.75 -9.55
CA LYS A 184 7.98 9.03 -9.74
C LYS A 184 7.40 10.14 -8.86
N THR A 185 7.02 9.78 -7.64
CA THR A 185 6.32 10.64 -6.68
C THR A 185 6.95 10.46 -5.31
N THR A 186 7.12 11.55 -4.58
CA THR A 186 7.60 11.47 -3.19
C THR A 186 6.61 10.66 -2.34
N VAL A 187 7.13 9.71 -1.57
CA VAL A 187 6.35 8.90 -0.61
C VAL A 187 6.67 9.36 0.81
N LYS A 188 5.63 9.73 1.56
CA LYS A 188 5.70 9.98 3.01
C LYS A 188 5.13 8.75 3.72
N ALA A 189 6.01 7.96 4.33
CA ALA A 189 5.67 6.69 4.96
C ALA A 189 5.37 6.85 6.45
N GLY A 190 4.21 6.37 6.86
CA GLY A 190 3.70 6.42 8.24
C GLY A 190 2.49 7.35 8.42
N PRO A 191 1.76 7.19 9.53
CA PRO A 191 1.99 6.23 10.62
C PRO A 191 1.62 4.77 10.27
N ALA A 192 2.34 3.83 10.87
CA ALA A 192 2.08 2.40 10.66
C ALA A 192 0.75 1.94 11.29
N ASN A 193 0.35 2.54 12.40
CA ASN A 193 -0.89 2.23 13.12
C ASN A 193 -2.00 3.24 12.78
N ALA A 194 -2.06 3.71 11.52
CA ALA A 194 -2.95 4.77 11.08
C ALA A 194 -4.43 4.54 11.45
N THR A 195 -4.93 3.32 11.29
CA THR A 195 -6.33 3.00 11.60
C THR A 195 -6.69 3.23 13.07
N ALA A 196 -5.85 2.74 13.98
CA ALA A 196 -6.09 2.90 15.42
C ALA A 196 -5.92 4.37 15.84
N LEU A 197 -4.86 5.02 15.36
CA LEU A 197 -4.60 6.42 15.66
C LEU A 197 -5.73 7.32 15.14
N GLY A 198 -6.13 7.16 13.89
CA GLY A 198 -7.22 7.95 13.31
C GLY A 198 -8.56 7.71 13.99
N SER A 199 -8.85 6.46 14.41
CA SER A 199 -10.03 6.17 15.22
C SER A 199 -10.03 6.91 16.55
N SER A 200 -8.87 6.96 17.23
CA SER A 200 -8.72 7.70 18.48
C SER A 200 -8.88 9.21 18.28
N LEU A 201 -8.30 9.77 17.21
CA LEU A 201 -8.44 11.19 16.88
C LEU A 201 -9.92 11.59 16.66
N ILE A 202 -10.63 10.80 15.87
CA ILE A 202 -12.07 11.06 15.59
C ILE A 202 -12.90 10.97 16.87
N GLN A 203 -12.60 10.01 17.76
CA GLN A 203 -13.30 9.89 19.05
C GLN A 203 -13.02 11.09 19.96
N LEU A 204 -11.75 11.52 20.08
CA LEU A 204 -11.38 12.70 20.87
C LEU A 204 -12.06 13.97 20.33
N ALA A 205 -12.12 14.13 19.01
CA ALA A 205 -12.81 15.25 18.39
C ALA A 205 -14.33 15.21 18.67
N SER A 206 -14.93 14.02 18.62
CA SER A 206 -16.37 13.82 18.92
C SER A 206 -16.70 14.13 20.39
N LEU A 207 -15.75 13.95 21.29
CA LEU A 207 -15.87 14.30 22.72
C LEU A 207 -15.56 15.78 22.99
N GLY A 208 -15.09 16.54 21.99
CA GLY A 208 -14.70 17.95 22.14
C GLY A 208 -13.36 18.17 22.82
N GLU A 209 -12.53 17.11 22.96
CA GLU A 209 -11.21 17.18 23.59
C GLU A 209 -10.14 17.81 22.67
N ILE A 210 -10.29 17.62 21.35
CA ILE A 210 -9.46 18.24 20.31
C ILE A 210 -10.31 18.70 19.14
N GLY A 211 -9.81 19.67 18.36
CA GLY A 211 -10.42 20.04 17.08
C GLY A 211 -9.95 19.13 15.94
N THR A 212 -10.74 18.99 14.88
CA THR A 212 -10.28 18.26 13.67
C THR A 212 -9.06 18.90 13.02
N GLY A 213 -8.87 20.22 13.18
CA GLY A 213 -7.68 20.94 12.75
C GLY A 213 -6.40 20.55 13.48
N ASP A 214 -6.50 19.97 14.69
CA ASP A 214 -5.35 19.58 15.51
C ASP A 214 -4.80 18.19 15.15
N PHE A 215 -5.49 17.41 14.29
CA PHE A 215 -5.10 16.04 13.97
C PHE A 215 -3.67 15.94 13.48
N ASN A 216 -3.24 16.86 12.64
CA ASN A 216 -1.91 16.86 12.06
C ASN A 216 -0.81 17.08 13.10
N ASP A 217 -1.05 18.01 14.04
CA ASP A 217 -0.10 18.31 15.11
C ASP A 217 0.02 17.11 16.06
N VAL A 218 -1.11 16.48 16.40
CA VAL A 218 -1.13 15.28 17.23
C VAL A 218 -0.42 14.11 16.55
N VAL A 219 -0.67 13.88 15.26
CA VAL A 219 0.01 12.83 14.48
C VAL A 219 1.51 13.12 14.39
N GLY A 220 1.89 14.36 14.05
CA GLY A 220 3.29 14.78 13.93
C GLY A 220 4.07 14.67 15.23
N ALA A 221 3.42 14.94 16.37
CA ALA A 221 4.03 14.77 17.68
C ALA A 221 4.10 13.31 18.14
N SER A 222 3.22 12.45 17.65
CA SER A 222 3.10 11.05 18.07
C SER A 222 3.88 10.07 17.20
N CYS A 223 4.09 10.38 15.94
CA CYS A 223 4.64 9.46 14.95
C CYS A 223 5.61 10.17 14.01
N ALA A 224 6.84 9.69 13.92
CA ALA A 224 7.74 10.08 12.84
C ALA A 224 7.25 9.50 11.51
N ALA A 225 7.48 10.25 10.42
CA ALA A 225 7.26 9.78 9.07
C ALA A 225 8.57 9.84 8.29
N ASP A 226 8.88 8.77 7.56
CA ASP A 226 10.03 8.71 6.68
C ASP A 226 9.66 9.24 5.28
N ILE A 227 10.62 9.89 4.62
CA ILE A 227 10.43 10.45 3.28
C ILE A 227 11.30 9.67 2.30
N TYR A 228 10.67 9.17 1.25
CA TYR A 228 11.33 8.50 0.13
C TYR A 228 11.11 9.31 -1.14
N THR A 229 12.18 9.73 -1.77
CA THR A 229 12.15 10.44 -3.05
C THR A 229 12.53 9.47 -4.17
N PRO A 230 11.98 9.63 -5.38
CA PRO A 230 12.42 8.85 -6.54
C PRO A 230 13.92 9.06 -6.81
N ASP A 231 14.62 7.98 -7.13
CA ASP A 231 16.03 7.96 -7.54
C ASP A 231 16.22 8.55 -8.95
#